data_dc73430446e4d6b0f6c9a2ebbc06a03c
#
_entry.id   dc73430446e4d6b0f6c9a2ebbc06a03c
#
_cell.length_a   1.000
_cell.length_b   1.000
_cell.length_c   1.000
_cell.angle_alpha   90.00
_cell.angle_beta   90.00
_cell.angle_gamma   90.00
#
_symmetry.space_group_name_H-M   'P 1'
#
loop_
_entity.id
_entity.type
_entity.pdbx_description
1 polymer ?
#
loop_
_entity_poly.entity_id
_entity_poly.type
_entity_poly.pdbx_seq_one_letter_code
_entity_poly.pdbx_strand_id
1 'polypeptide(L)'
;MSPAQIVTFVQNNWLLILVFVLSGAMLVWPLIQSRLSPGKDVGNLEVTRLINSSNAVLVDVRETKEYEGGRLPNAIHIPLSQLASRGAELARYVGKPVVAYCMTGNRARMANAALARLGFKDVYNLRGGYKAWKDAGLPVEK
;
A
#
# COMPACT_ATOMS: atom_id res chain seq x y z
N MET A 1 46.43 -0.59 -3.05
CA MET A 1 46.26 -1.33 -4.32
C MET A 1 46.44 -0.36 -5.48
N SER A 2 47.24 -0.75 -6.46
CA SER A 2 47.31 0.06 -7.70
C SER A 2 46.06 -0.12 -8.54
N PRO A 3 45.69 0.85 -9.41
CA PRO A 3 44.54 0.73 -10.30
C PRO A 3 44.55 -0.56 -11.14
N ALA A 4 45.71 -1.00 -11.60
CA ALA A 4 45.86 -2.25 -12.34
C ALA A 4 45.50 -3.50 -11.51
N GLN A 5 45.84 -3.52 -10.23
CA GLN A 5 45.50 -4.62 -9.33
C GLN A 5 43.98 -4.68 -9.06
N ILE A 6 43.33 -3.54 -8.95
CA ILE A 6 41.87 -3.46 -8.79
C ILE A 6 41.16 -4.04 -10.02
N VAL A 7 41.61 -3.65 -11.22
CA VAL A 7 41.04 -4.17 -12.48
C VAL A 7 41.21 -5.69 -12.59
N THR A 8 42.38 -6.21 -12.30
CA THR A 8 42.65 -7.66 -12.33
C THR A 8 41.80 -8.41 -11.31
N PHE A 9 41.65 -7.85 -10.10
CA PHE A 9 40.82 -8.45 -9.06
C PHE A 9 39.32 -8.52 -9.51
N VAL A 10 38.81 -7.45 -10.06
CA VAL A 10 37.43 -7.40 -10.58
C VAL A 10 37.22 -8.40 -11.72
N GLN A 11 38.17 -8.46 -12.67
CA GLN A 11 38.08 -9.42 -13.79
C GLN A 11 38.13 -10.86 -13.33
N ASN A 12 38.94 -11.19 -12.34
CA ASN A 12 39.04 -12.55 -11.83
C ASN A 12 37.90 -12.97 -10.90
N ASN A 13 37.17 -11.99 -10.33
CA ASN A 13 36.12 -12.26 -9.34
C ASN A 13 34.75 -11.68 -9.75
N TRP A 14 34.57 -11.35 -11.03
CA TRP A 14 33.36 -10.68 -11.50
C TRP A 14 32.06 -11.41 -11.13
N LEU A 15 32.06 -12.75 -11.16
CA LEU A 15 30.89 -13.57 -10.82
C LEU A 15 30.53 -13.43 -9.33
N LEU A 16 31.53 -13.45 -8.45
CA LEU A 16 31.32 -13.28 -7.00
C LEU A 16 30.83 -11.86 -6.69
N ILE A 17 31.39 -10.86 -7.37
CA ILE A 17 30.96 -9.46 -7.25
C ILE A 17 29.52 -9.31 -7.72
N LEU A 18 29.16 -9.93 -8.84
CA LEU A 18 27.78 -9.90 -9.35
C LEU A 18 26.80 -10.53 -8.35
N VAL A 19 27.11 -11.71 -7.82
CA VAL A 19 26.28 -12.38 -6.82
C VAL A 19 26.14 -11.53 -5.57
N PHE A 20 27.22 -10.92 -5.10
CA PHE A 20 27.20 -10.03 -3.93
C PHE A 20 26.30 -8.80 -4.15
N VAL A 21 26.42 -8.14 -5.31
CA VAL A 21 25.61 -6.98 -5.67
C VAL A 21 24.14 -7.35 -5.80
N LEU A 22 23.82 -8.48 -6.47
CA LEU A 22 22.44 -8.93 -6.62
C LEU A 22 21.80 -9.32 -5.29
N SER A 23 22.54 -10.00 -4.41
CA SER A 23 22.03 -10.35 -3.09
C SER A 23 21.84 -9.12 -2.21
N GLY A 24 22.75 -8.15 -2.27
CA GLY A 24 22.63 -6.88 -1.58
C GLY A 24 21.43 -6.07 -2.10
N ALA A 25 21.26 -6.00 -3.42
CA ALA A 25 20.11 -5.35 -4.04
C ALA A 25 18.79 -6.00 -3.61
N MET A 26 18.74 -7.33 -3.55
CA MET A 26 17.55 -8.07 -3.11
C MET A 26 17.16 -7.75 -1.66
N LEU A 27 18.15 -7.54 -0.77
CA LEU A 27 17.90 -7.18 0.62
C LEU A 27 17.48 -5.71 0.79
N VAL A 28 18.06 -4.81 0.01
CA VAL A 28 17.82 -3.36 0.12
C VAL A 28 16.58 -2.91 -0.65
N TRP A 29 16.22 -3.62 -1.72
CA TRP A 29 15.09 -3.27 -2.59
C TRP A 29 13.76 -3.06 -1.84
N PRO A 30 13.32 -3.96 -0.93
CA PRO A 30 12.08 -3.75 -0.18
C PRO A 30 12.13 -2.51 0.73
N LEU A 31 13.29 -2.17 1.28
CA LEU A 31 13.46 -0.98 2.10
C LEU A 31 13.31 0.31 1.29
N ILE A 32 13.86 0.32 0.08
CA ILE A 32 13.72 1.45 -0.84
C ILE A 32 12.26 1.57 -1.28
N GLN A 33 11.65 0.47 -1.68
CA GLN A 33 10.27 0.43 -2.13
C GLN A 33 9.28 0.91 -1.06
N SER A 34 9.50 0.54 0.20
CA SER A 34 8.65 0.98 1.32
C SER A 34 8.73 2.49 1.58
N ARG A 35 9.85 3.11 1.29
CA ARG A 35 10.03 4.58 1.42
C ARG A 35 9.49 5.36 0.22
N LEU A 36 9.47 4.74 -0.95
CA LEU A 36 8.96 5.33 -2.19
C LEU A 36 7.46 5.04 -2.41
N SER A 37 6.88 4.16 -1.63
CA SER A 37 5.46 3.83 -1.73
C SER A 37 4.61 5.02 -1.25
N PRO A 38 3.63 5.48 -2.03
CA PRO A 38 2.86 6.68 -1.72
C PRO A 38 1.78 6.45 -0.64
N GLY A 39 1.88 5.46 0.21
CA GLY A 39 0.90 5.20 1.26
C GLY A 39 1.53 4.97 2.62
N LYS A 40 0.82 5.39 3.68
CA LYS A 40 1.22 5.17 5.07
C LYS A 40 0.31 4.14 5.73
N ASP A 41 0.89 3.17 6.41
CA ASP A 41 0.13 2.23 7.23
C ASP A 41 -0.27 2.89 8.55
N VAL A 42 -1.55 2.91 8.84
CA VAL A 42 -2.12 3.50 10.06
C VAL A 42 -3.05 2.53 10.77
N GLY A 43 -3.10 2.62 12.08
CA GLY A 43 -3.96 1.76 12.90
C GLY A 43 -5.41 2.26 12.96
N ASN A 44 -6.27 1.45 13.61
CA ASN A 44 -7.71 1.73 13.73
C ASN A 44 -8.01 3.11 14.34
N LEU A 45 -7.26 3.51 15.38
CA LEU A 45 -7.47 4.80 16.04
C LEU A 45 -7.20 5.97 15.09
N GLU A 46 -6.13 5.90 14.32
CA GLU A 46 -5.77 6.95 13.37
C GLU A 46 -6.77 7.01 12.21
N VAL A 47 -7.23 5.86 11.71
CA VAL A 47 -8.30 5.82 10.69
C VAL A 47 -9.58 6.47 11.23
N THR A 48 -9.96 6.18 12.46
CA THR A 48 -11.13 6.81 13.10
C THR A 48 -10.96 8.33 13.20
N ARG A 49 -9.78 8.81 13.53
CA ARG A 49 -9.48 10.26 13.55
C ARG A 49 -9.59 10.87 12.16
N LEU A 50 -9.01 10.24 11.15
CA LEU A 50 -9.06 10.69 9.76
C LEU A 50 -10.51 10.80 9.26
N ILE A 51 -11.35 9.83 9.59
CA ILE A 51 -12.78 9.87 9.25
C ILE A 51 -13.47 11.06 9.93
N ASN A 52 -13.26 11.24 11.21
CA ASN A 52 -13.98 12.23 12.03
C ASN A 52 -13.50 13.67 11.80
N SER A 53 -12.18 13.88 11.65
CA SER A 53 -11.61 15.22 11.57
C SER A 53 -11.32 15.70 10.14
N SER A 54 -11.10 14.79 9.21
CA SER A 54 -10.70 15.12 7.83
C SER A 54 -11.65 14.58 6.76
N ASN A 55 -12.76 13.98 7.15
CA ASN A 55 -13.72 13.34 6.25
C ASN A 55 -13.05 12.35 5.28
N ALA A 56 -12.11 11.56 5.78
CA ALA A 56 -11.40 10.59 4.97
C ALA A 56 -12.35 9.62 4.28
N VAL A 57 -12.04 9.28 3.05
CA VAL A 57 -12.80 8.32 2.24
C VAL A 57 -12.23 6.94 2.45
N LEU A 58 -13.08 5.96 2.77
CA LEU A 58 -12.69 4.56 2.89
C LEU A 58 -12.91 3.85 1.55
N VAL A 59 -11.89 3.16 1.07
CA VAL A 59 -11.96 2.36 -0.16
C VAL A 59 -11.66 0.91 0.17
N ASP A 60 -12.64 0.06 -0.04
CA ASP A 60 -12.51 -1.39 0.10
C ASP A 60 -12.03 -1.99 -1.22
N VAL A 61 -10.82 -2.53 -1.23
CA VAL A 61 -10.22 -3.14 -2.43
C VAL A 61 -10.32 -4.67 -2.45
N ARG A 62 -11.14 -5.24 -1.55
CA ARG A 62 -11.41 -6.67 -1.51
C ARG A 62 -12.32 -7.11 -2.65
N GLU A 63 -12.44 -8.42 -2.81
CA GLU A 63 -13.40 -9.00 -3.74
C GLU A 63 -14.84 -8.78 -3.28
N THR A 64 -15.78 -8.84 -4.22
CA THR A 64 -17.20 -8.58 -3.99
C THR A 64 -17.79 -9.44 -2.87
N LYS A 65 -17.46 -10.73 -2.81
CA LYS A 65 -17.93 -11.65 -1.77
C LYS A 65 -17.49 -11.25 -0.37
N GLU A 66 -16.26 -10.77 -0.24
CA GLU A 66 -15.71 -10.29 1.04
C GLU A 66 -16.43 -9.02 1.49
N TYR A 67 -16.66 -8.09 0.56
CA TYR A 67 -17.40 -6.85 0.82
C TYR A 67 -18.85 -7.10 1.24
N GLU A 68 -19.55 -7.99 0.57
CA GLU A 68 -20.93 -8.35 0.89
C GLU A 68 -21.06 -9.04 2.26
N GLY A 69 -20.03 -9.76 2.68
CA GLY A 69 -19.98 -10.43 3.99
C GLY A 69 -19.78 -9.49 5.19
N GLY A 70 -19.45 -8.24 4.95
CA GLY A 70 -19.24 -7.22 5.97
C GLY A 70 -18.13 -6.22 5.55
N ARG A 71 -18.29 -4.97 5.90
CA ARG A 71 -17.42 -3.85 5.49
C ARG A 71 -17.34 -2.76 6.54
N LEU A 72 -16.38 -1.87 6.43
CA LEU A 72 -16.33 -0.66 7.23
C LEU A 72 -17.49 0.28 6.83
N PRO A 73 -18.01 1.08 7.78
CA PRO A 73 -19.11 2.01 7.49
C PRO A 73 -18.76 3.00 6.37
N ASN A 74 -19.68 3.19 5.45
CA ASN A 74 -19.56 4.12 4.32
C ASN A 74 -18.39 3.83 3.37
N ALA A 75 -17.86 2.63 3.37
CA ALA A 75 -16.78 2.26 2.46
C ALA A 75 -17.25 2.19 1.01
N ILE A 76 -16.43 2.74 0.11
CA ILE A 76 -16.64 2.63 -1.33
C ILE A 76 -15.95 1.35 -1.79
N HIS A 77 -16.68 0.48 -2.47
CA HIS A 77 -16.15 -0.79 -2.96
C HIS A 77 -15.64 -0.67 -4.39
N ILE A 78 -14.33 -0.82 -4.55
CA ILE A 78 -13.68 -0.97 -5.86
C ILE A 78 -12.61 -2.06 -5.71
N PRO A 79 -12.86 -3.29 -6.19
CA PRO A 79 -11.85 -4.35 -6.14
C PRO A 79 -10.52 -3.92 -6.76
N LEU A 80 -9.41 -4.39 -6.21
CA LEU A 80 -8.07 -4.04 -6.68
C LEU A 80 -7.91 -4.23 -8.20
N SER A 81 -8.46 -5.33 -8.74
CA SER A 81 -8.43 -5.63 -10.18
C SER A 81 -9.20 -4.64 -11.04
N GLN A 82 -10.15 -3.91 -10.46
CA GLN A 82 -11.00 -2.94 -11.16
C GLN A 82 -10.60 -1.48 -10.89
N LEU A 83 -9.62 -1.26 -10.04
CA LEU A 83 -9.23 0.10 -9.63
C LEU A 83 -8.74 0.95 -10.81
N ALA A 84 -8.03 0.35 -11.78
CA ALA A 84 -7.57 1.05 -12.98
C ALA A 84 -8.73 1.50 -13.88
N SER A 85 -9.80 0.69 -14.02
CA SER A 85 -10.95 0.99 -14.87
C SER A 85 -12.04 1.81 -14.17
N ARG A 86 -12.20 1.63 -12.86
CA ARG A 86 -13.26 2.27 -12.06
C ARG A 86 -12.76 3.41 -11.18
N GLY A 87 -11.47 3.71 -11.18
CA GLY A 87 -10.88 4.74 -10.32
C GLY A 87 -11.48 6.13 -10.51
N ALA A 88 -12.03 6.44 -11.70
CA ALA A 88 -12.71 7.69 -11.97
C ALA A 88 -13.92 7.95 -11.03
N GLU A 89 -14.53 6.91 -10.48
CA GLU A 89 -15.60 7.02 -9.47
C GLU A 89 -15.13 7.74 -8.19
N LEU A 90 -13.82 7.73 -7.91
CA LEU A 90 -13.20 8.40 -6.76
C LEU A 90 -12.81 9.86 -7.04
N ALA A 91 -12.93 10.35 -8.26
CA ALA A 91 -12.45 11.69 -8.66
C ALA A 91 -13.03 12.81 -7.81
N ARG A 92 -14.28 12.71 -7.41
CA ARG A 92 -14.96 13.69 -6.55
C ARG A 92 -14.41 13.79 -5.13
N TYR A 93 -13.62 12.80 -4.70
CA TYR A 93 -13.06 12.72 -3.35
C TYR A 93 -11.58 13.10 -3.27
N VAL A 94 -10.95 13.47 -4.38
CA VAL A 94 -9.49 13.69 -4.50
C VAL A 94 -8.95 14.75 -3.52
N GLY A 95 -9.74 15.70 -3.10
CA GLY A 95 -9.36 16.70 -2.08
C GLY A 95 -9.34 16.19 -0.64
N LYS A 96 -9.73 14.96 -0.39
CA LYS A 96 -9.81 14.33 0.94
C LYS A 96 -8.75 13.26 1.12
N PRO A 97 -8.33 12.95 2.36
CA PRO A 97 -7.53 11.75 2.62
C PRO A 97 -8.28 10.49 2.19
N VAL A 98 -7.57 9.53 1.64
CA VAL A 98 -8.12 8.21 1.29
C VAL A 98 -7.46 7.13 2.14
N VAL A 99 -8.28 6.23 2.68
CA VAL A 99 -7.83 5.06 3.42
C VAL A 99 -8.26 3.83 2.64
N ALA A 100 -7.30 3.14 2.06
CA ALA A 100 -7.53 1.84 1.43
C ALA A 100 -7.44 0.73 2.47
N TYR A 101 -8.30 -0.27 2.37
CA TYR A 101 -8.21 -1.46 3.19
C TYR A 101 -8.59 -2.71 2.41
N CYS A 102 -8.03 -3.81 2.85
CA CYS A 102 -8.40 -5.15 2.42
C CYS A 102 -8.61 -6.06 3.65
N MET A 103 -8.50 -7.36 3.51
CA MET A 103 -8.68 -8.26 4.65
C MET A 103 -7.57 -8.11 5.69
N THR A 104 -6.29 -8.04 5.26
CA THR A 104 -5.11 -8.00 6.14
C THR A 104 -4.14 -6.83 5.88
N GLY A 105 -4.32 -6.07 4.79
CA GLY A 105 -3.52 -4.89 4.44
C GLY A 105 -2.66 -5.01 3.18
N ASN A 106 -2.35 -6.20 2.69
CA ASN A 106 -1.42 -6.39 1.55
C ASN A 106 -1.98 -5.86 0.22
N ARG A 107 -3.21 -6.20 -0.13
CA ARG A 107 -3.87 -5.70 -1.34
C ARG A 107 -4.06 -4.18 -1.31
N ALA A 108 -4.32 -3.62 -0.13
CA ALA A 108 -4.46 -2.18 0.05
C ALA A 108 -3.18 -1.43 -0.30
N ARG A 109 -2.02 -1.94 0.09
CA ARG A 109 -0.72 -1.35 -0.29
C ARG A 109 -0.49 -1.36 -1.80
N MET A 110 -0.96 -2.39 -2.49
CA MET A 110 -0.88 -2.48 -3.95
C MET A 110 -1.75 -1.42 -4.66
N ALA A 111 -2.79 -0.92 -3.98
CA ALA A 111 -3.66 0.12 -4.51
C ALA A 111 -3.05 1.53 -4.42
N ASN A 112 -2.03 1.75 -3.60
CA ASN A 112 -1.49 3.07 -3.29
C ASN A 112 -1.03 3.85 -4.52
N ALA A 113 -0.30 3.21 -5.42
CA ALA A 113 0.20 3.85 -6.64
C ALA A 113 -0.95 4.31 -7.55
N ALA A 114 -2.00 3.48 -7.69
CA ALA A 114 -3.17 3.82 -8.46
C ALA A 114 -3.95 5.00 -7.84
N LEU A 115 -4.12 4.99 -6.51
CA LEU A 115 -4.77 6.10 -5.80
C LEU A 115 -3.98 7.40 -5.93
N ALA A 116 -2.66 7.36 -5.82
CA ALA A 116 -1.80 8.53 -6.03
C ALA A 116 -1.91 9.09 -7.45
N ARG A 117 -1.99 8.21 -8.47
CA ARG A 117 -2.19 8.62 -9.87
C ARG A 117 -3.55 9.27 -10.12
N LEU A 118 -4.56 8.92 -9.35
CA LEU A 118 -5.88 9.57 -9.40
C LEU A 118 -5.87 10.99 -8.81
N GLY A 119 -4.78 11.39 -8.15
CA GLY A 119 -4.58 12.72 -7.58
C GLY A 119 -4.71 12.80 -6.06
N PHE A 120 -4.91 11.70 -5.35
CA PHE A 120 -4.90 11.70 -3.89
C PHE A 120 -3.49 12.01 -3.37
N LYS A 121 -3.38 13.03 -2.54
CA LYS A 121 -2.12 13.44 -1.90
C LYS A 121 -1.85 12.66 -0.62
N ASP A 122 -2.91 12.38 0.14
CA ASP A 122 -2.85 11.69 1.44
C ASP A 122 -3.46 10.30 1.30
N VAL A 123 -2.61 9.31 1.06
CA VAL A 123 -3.00 7.90 0.90
C VAL A 123 -2.58 7.13 2.15
N TYR A 124 -3.53 6.45 2.75
CA TYR A 124 -3.32 5.63 3.94
C TYR A 124 -3.80 4.20 3.70
N ASN A 125 -3.23 3.27 4.45
CA ASN A 125 -3.67 1.88 4.51
C ASN A 125 -4.06 1.53 5.93
N LEU A 126 -5.18 0.85 6.10
CA LEU A 126 -5.58 0.31 7.39
C LEU A 126 -4.68 -0.89 7.73
N ARG A 127 -3.84 -0.71 8.74
CA ARG A 127 -2.96 -1.78 9.23
C ARG A 127 -3.79 -2.94 9.78
N GLY A 128 -3.50 -4.14 9.30
CA GLY A 128 -4.24 -5.34 9.66
C GLY A 128 -5.60 -5.47 8.99
N GLY A 129 -6.03 -4.47 8.22
CA GLY A 129 -7.24 -4.49 7.38
C GLY A 129 -8.55 -4.67 8.12
N TYR A 130 -9.54 -5.17 7.40
CA TYR A 130 -10.87 -5.44 7.93
C TYR A 130 -10.85 -6.39 9.14
N LYS A 131 -9.96 -7.39 9.12
CA LYS A 131 -9.84 -8.33 10.24
C LYS A 131 -9.48 -7.61 11.55
N ALA A 132 -8.46 -6.76 11.52
CA ALA A 132 -8.05 -6.00 12.72
C ALA A 132 -9.13 -5.03 13.20
N TRP A 133 -9.86 -4.42 12.28
CA TRP A 133 -10.99 -3.54 12.60
C TRP A 133 -12.11 -4.30 13.30
N LYS A 134 -12.52 -5.43 12.76
CA LYS A 134 -13.56 -6.29 13.33
C LYS A 134 -13.16 -6.88 14.68
N ASP A 135 -11.92 -7.36 14.80
CA ASP A 135 -11.38 -7.95 16.04
C ASP A 135 -11.31 -6.91 17.17
N ALA A 136 -11.15 -5.64 16.84
CA ALA A 136 -11.20 -4.53 17.80
C ALA A 136 -12.63 -4.13 18.24
N GLY A 137 -13.66 -4.81 17.73
CA GLY A 137 -15.06 -4.52 18.06
C GLY A 137 -15.61 -3.23 17.47
N LEU A 138 -14.96 -2.68 16.44
CA LEU A 138 -15.40 -1.44 15.79
C LEU A 138 -16.59 -1.68 14.85
N PRO A 139 -17.42 -0.66 14.56
CA PRO A 139 -18.62 -0.79 13.75
C PRO A 139 -18.33 -1.35 12.35
N VAL A 140 -19.17 -2.28 11.93
CA VAL A 140 -19.17 -2.84 10.57
C VAL A 140 -20.60 -2.83 10.00
N GLU A 141 -20.70 -2.77 8.69
CA GLU A 141 -21.96 -2.87 7.95
C GLU A 141 -22.02 -4.19 7.15
N LYS A 142 -23.21 -4.61 6.82
CA LYS A 142 -23.46 -5.72 5.88
C LYS A 142 -24.09 -5.22 4.60
#